data_849bce2527b874ed933653fea98ca231
#
_entry.id   849bce2527b874ed933653fea98ca231
#
_cell.length_a   1.000
_cell.length_b   1.000
_cell.length_c   1.000
_cell.angle_alpha   90.00
_cell.angle_beta   90.00
_cell.angle_gamma   90.00
#
_symmetry.space_group_name_H-M   'P 1'
#
loop_
_entity.id
_entity.type
_entity.pdbx_description
1 polymer ?
#
loop_
_entity_poly.entity_id
_entity_poly.type
_entity_poly.pdbx_seq_one_letter_code
_entity_poly.pdbx_strand_id
1 'polypeptide(L)'
;SEQAKALLAQETPKMLDNVTTQITGSVRELCTAAAAACRELGYEPVLLTDQLCCEAREAGSFLGSIVRTHAGQGKKLAYIAGGETVVHLTGRGLGGRNQELALAAGPALAGLDAAVFSVGSDGTDGPTDAAGGYVDGDTVAALAAKGWNVFDTLQNNDAYHALQAVE
;
A
#
# COMPACT_ATOMS: atom_id res chain seq x y z
N SER A 1 3.64 -38.24 7.21
CA SER A 1 4.49 -39.40 7.54
C SER A 1 5.07 -39.26 8.94
N GLU A 2 5.42 -40.36 9.61
CA GLU A 2 6.09 -40.33 10.92
C GLU A 2 7.43 -39.59 10.86
N GLN A 3 8.16 -39.65 9.73
CA GLN A 3 9.37 -38.87 9.51
C GLN A 3 9.11 -37.36 9.52
N ALA A 4 8.02 -36.89 8.92
CA ALA A 4 7.65 -35.47 8.94
C ALA A 4 7.32 -34.99 10.35
N LYS A 5 6.62 -35.82 11.16
CA LYS A 5 6.34 -35.50 12.56
C LYS A 5 7.61 -35.43 13.39
N ALA A 6 8.56 -36.35 13.17
CA ALA A 6 9.85 -36.35 13.87
C ALA A 6 10.69 -35.11 13.51
N LEU A 7 10.67 -34.66 12.25
CA LEU A 7 11.33 -33.42 11.83
C LEU A 7 10.69 -32.17 12.43
N LEU A 8 9.35 -32.12 12.48
CA LEU A 8 8.61 -31.01 13.09
C LEU A 8 8.77 -30.93 14.61
N ALA A 9 9.12 -32.06 15.27
CA ALA A 9 9.40 -32.10 16.69
C ALA A 9 10.81 -31.61 17.06
N GLN A 10 11.68 -31.45 16.08
CA GLN A 10 13.02 -30.92 16.30
C GLN A 10 12.98 -29.40 16.39
N GLU A 11 13.54 -28.85 17.44
CA GLU A 11 13.68 -27.40 17.55
C GLU A 11 14.68 -26.89 16.52
N THR A 12 14.31 -25.83 15.79
CA THR A 12 15.21 -25.20 14.83
C THR A 12 16.37 -24.52 15.55
N PRO A 13 17.59 -24.55 14.97
CA PRO A 13 18.74 -23.86 15.56
C PRO A 13 18.41 -22.38 15.82
N LYS A 14 18.71 -21.89 17.01
CA LYS A 14 18.50 -20.48 17.37
C LYS A 14 19.62 -19.57 16.87
N MET A 15 20.79 -20.14 16.64
CA MET A 15 21.96 -19.45 16.10
C MET A 15 22.66 -20.35 15.09
N LEU A 16 23.15 -19.75 14.02
CA LEU A 16 23.99 -20.38 13.01
C LEU A 16 25.24 -19.54 12.87
N ASP A 17 26.41 -20.17 12.93
CA ASP A 17 27.72 -19.52 12.83
C ASP A 17 28.34 -19.57 11.42
N ASN A 18 27.70 -20.34 10.53
CA ASN A 18 28.10 -20.52 9.13
C ASN A 18 27.27 -19.73 8.13
N VAL A 19 26.64 -18.62 8.59
CA VAL A 19 25.77 -17.77 7.76
C VAL A 19 26.47 -16.46 7.44
N THR A 20 26.46 -16.10 6.16
CA THR A 20 26.81 -14.76 5.69
C THR A 20 25.53 -14.06 5.22
N THR A 21 25.24 -12.90 5.81
CA THR A 21 24.07 -12.08 5.42
C THR A 21 24.54 -10.92 4.55
N GLN A 22 23.94 -10.79 3.36
CA GLN A 22 24.12 -9.65 2.48
C GLN A 22 22.77 -8.99 2.21
N ILE A 23 22.65 -7.71 2.56
CA ILE A 23 21.47 -6.90 2.24
C ILE A 23 21.66 -6.36 0.84
N THR A 24 20.77 -6.74 -0.09
CA THR A 24 20.82 -6.34 -1.51
C THR A 24 19.84 -5.21 -1.85
N GLY A 25 18.95 -4.87 -0.94
CA GLY A 25 17.98 -3.79 -1.06
C GLY A 25 17.20 -3.63 0.23
N SER A 26 16.63 -2.46 0.43
CA SER A 26 15.82 -2.18 1.62
C SER A 26 14.70 -1.19 1.27
N VAL A 27 13.67 -1.15 2.12
CA VAL A 27 12.59 -0.14 2.03
C VAL A 27 13.16 1.28 2.06
N ARG A 28 14.19 1.53 2.87
CA ARG A 28 14.85 2.83 2.94
C ARG A 28 15.49 3.25 1.62
N GLU A 29 16.16 2.34 0.93
CA GLU A 29 16.76 2.60 -0.38
C GLU A 29 15.69 2.87 -1.44
N LEU A 30 14.59 2.10 -1.42
CA LEU A 30 13.45 2.33 -2.30
C LEU A 30 12.84 3.73 -2.06
N CYS A 31 12.59 4.11 -0.82
CA CYS A 31 12.08 5.44 -0.47
C CYS A 31 13.04 6.56 -0.89
N THR A 32 14.35 6.33 -0.76
CA THR A 32 15.39 7.29 -1.18
C THR A 32 15.38 7.46 -2.70
N ALA A 33 15.29 6.38 -3.45
CA ALA A 33 15.20 6.40 -4.90
C ALA A 33 13.90 7.10 -5.38
N ALA A 34 12.78 6.79 -4.73
CA ALA A 34 11.50 7.46 -5.01
C ALA A 34 11.59 8.97 -4.77
N ALA A 35 12.22 9.40 -3.66
CA ALA A 35 12.43 10.82 -3.37
C ALA A 35 13.32 11.51 -4.41
N ALA A 36 14.34 10.82 -4.94
CA ALA A 36 15.18 11.35 -6.02
C ALA A 36 14.35 11.54 -7.31
N ALA A 37 13.59 10.52 -7.71
CA ALA A 37 12.71 10.59 -8.89
C ALA A 37 11.66 11.71 -8.75
N CYS A 38 11.08 11.90 -7.58
CA CYS A 38 10.13 13.00 -7.33
C CYS A 38 10.78 14.38 -7.58
N ARG A 39 12.04 14.58 -7.15
CA ARG A 39 12.74 15.84 -7.41
C ARG A 39 12.99 16.08 -8.90
N GLU A 40 13.38 15.04 -9.63
CA GLU A 40 13.57 15.10 -11.08
C GLU A 40 12.28 15.48 -11.82
N LEU A 41 11.14 15.05 -11.31
CA LEU A 41 9.80 15.38 -11.81
C LEU A 41 9.28 16.75 -11.31
N GLY A 42 10.07 17.46 -10.51
CA GLY A 42 9.71 18.80 -10.00
C GLY A 42 8.82 18.79 -8.77
N TYR A 43 8.73 17.68 -8.06
CA TYR A 43 8.06 17.59 -6.77
C TYR A 43 9.03 17.84 -5.62
N GLU A 44 8.52 18.38 -4.51
CA GLU A 44 9.20 18.47 -3.22
C GLU A 44 8.88 17.21 -2.41
N PRO A 45 9.81 16.21 -2.30
CA PRO A 45 9.54 14.98 -1.58
C PRO A 45 9.67 15.16 -0.07
N VAL A 46 8.74 14.57 0.67
CA VAL A 46 8.76 14.48 2.13
C VAL A 46 8.71 13.01 2.51
N LEU A 47 9.82 12.49 3.05
CA LEU A 47 9.85 11.14 3.61
C LEU A 47 9.16 11.15 4.97
N LEU A 48 8.01 10.49 5.06
CA LEU A 48 7.25 10.34 6.30
C LEU A 48 7.84 9.24 7.18
N THR A 49 8.08 8.08 6.59
CA THR A 49 8.65 6.91 7.29
C THR A 49 9.14 5.88 6.28
N ASP A 50 10.11 5.08 6.66
CA ASP A 50 10.55 3.86 5.99
C ASP A 50 10.24 2.59 6.81
N GLN A 51 9.39 2.74 7.86
CA GLN A 51 9.03 1.69 8.81
C GLN A 51 7.52 1.66 9.07
N LEU A 52 6.71 1.92 8.04
CA LEU A 52 5.26 1.87 8.16
C LEU A 52 4.83 0.45 8.56
N CYS A 53 4.11 0.34 9.69
CA CYS A 53 3.65 -0.93 10.22
C CYS A 53 2.29 -0.74 10.91
N CYS A 54 1.22 -0.85 10.14
CA CYS A 54 -0.15 -0.72 10.62
C CYS A 54 -1.12 -1.38 9.64
N GLU A 55 -2.43 -1.32 9.93
CA GLU A 55 -3.45 -1.79 8.99
C GLU A 55 -3.47 -0.92 7.73
N ALA A 56 -3.60 -1.55 6.56
CA ALA A 56 -3.53 -0.90 5.26
C ALA A 56 -4.56 0.22 5.10
N ARG A 57 -5.82 -0.03 5.49
CA ARG A 57 -6.89 0.97 5.41
C ARG A 57 -6.65 2.18 6.32
N GLU A 58 -6.05 1.98 7.49
CA GLU A 58 -5.70 3.06 8.40
C GLU A 58 -4.56 3.91 7.84
N ALA A 59 -3.53 3.26 7.27
CA ALA A 59 -2.47 3.95 6.56
C ALA A 59 -3.00 4.80 5.40
N GLY A 60 -3.90 4.24 4.57
CA GLY A 60 -4.53 4.94 3.45
C GLY A 60 -5.33 6.15 3.90
N SER A 61 -6.17 5.99 4.91
CA SER A 61 -6.95 7.09 5.51
C SER A 61 -6.05 8.19 6.06
N PHE A 62 -4.97 7.82 6.75
CA PHE A 62 -4.00 8.78 7.29
C PHE A 62 -3.27 9.54 6.18
N LEU A 63 -2.75 8.85 5.15
CA LEU A 63 -2.10 9.49 4.00
C LEU A 63 -3.07 10.42 3.26
N GLY A 64 -4.31 10.00 3.04
CA GLY A 64 -5.35 10.85 2.47
C GLY A 64 -5.60 12.12 3.30
N SER A 65 -5.57 12.03 4.62
CA SER A 65 -5.74 13.20 5.51
C SER A 65 -4.57 14.19 5.39
N ILE A 66 -3.35 13.70 5.22
CA ILE A 66 -2.16 14.54 4.96
C ILE A 66 -2.33 15.28 3.64
N VAL A 67 -2.69 14.57 2.56
CA VAL A 67 -2.94 15.16 1.24
C VAL A 67 -3.99 16.27 1.34
N ARG A 68 -5.12 16.00 1.99
CA ARG A 68 -6.20 16.97 2.17
C ARG A 68 -5.77 18.21 2.94
N THR A 69 -4.90 18.06 3.93
CA THR A 69 -4.37 19.19 4.73
C THR A 69 -3.50 20.13 3.89
N HIS A 70 -2.79 19.60 2.91
CA HIS A 70 -1.83 20.34 2.10
C HIS A 70 -2.32 20.66 0.67
N ALA A 71 -3.52 20.20 0.32
CA ALA A 71 -4.12 20.51 -0.99
C ALA A 71 -4.30 22.03 -1.18
N GLY A 72 -4.08 22.49 -2.41
CA GLY A 72 -4.29 23.91 -2.77
C GLY A 72 -3.20 24.86 -2.31
N GLN A 73 -2.09 24.42 -1.73
CA GLN A 73 -0.98 25.28 -1.30
C GLN A 73 -0.07 25.76 -2.45
N GLY A 74 -0.38 25.40 -3.71
CA GLY A 74 0.40 25.81 -4.88
C GLY A 74 1.77 25.14 -4.99
N LYS A 75 2.05 24.13 -4.18
CA LYS A 75 3.28 23.35 -4.20
C LYS A 75 3.04 21.97 -4.75
N LYS A 76 3.99 21.46 -5.53
CA LYS A 76 4.03 20.06 -5.94
C LYS A 76 4.72 19.23 -4.85
N LEU A 77 3.94 18.68 -3.93
CA LEU A 77 4.44 17.87 -2.82
C LEU A 77 4.30 16.39 -3.13
N ALA A 78 5.27 15.58 -2.71
CA ALA A 78 5.22 14.12 -2.76
C ALA A 78 5.53 13.55 -1.38
N TYR A 79 4.53 12.97 -0.73
CA TYR A 79 4.71 12.28 0.56
C TYR A 79 5.05 10.82 0.31
N ILE A 80 6.14 10.36 0.90
CA ILE A 80 6.68 9.02 0.71
C ILE A 80 6.63 8.26 2.03
N ALA A 81 6.01 7.10 2.01
CA ALA A 81 6.01 6.17 3.12
C ALA A 81 6.37 4.77 2.60
N GLY A 82 7.18 4.04 3.33
CA GLY A 82 7.53 2.67 3.02
C GLY A 82 7.49 1.80 4.27
N GLY A 83 7.29 0.50 4.09
CA GLY A 83 7.16 -0.45 5.18
C GLY A 83 6.35 -1.66 4.77
N GLU A 84 5.69 -2.30 5.74
CA GLU A 84 4.87 -3.48 5.55
C GLU A 84 3.55 -3.30 6.29
N THR A 85 2.47 -3.06 5.56
CA THR A 85 1.12 -2.99 6.14
C THR A 85 0.45 -4.38 6.16
N VAL A 86 -0.59 -4.52 6.96
CA VAL A 86 -1.38 -5.75 7.07
C VAL A 86 -2.83 -5.49 6.69
N VAL A 87 -3.55 -6.54 6.29
CA VAL A 87 -4.99 -6.49 6.05
C VAL A 87 -5.71 -7.33 7.09
N HIS A 88 -6.74 -6.75 7.69
CA HIS A 88 -7.68 -7.48 8.52
C HIS A 88 -8.81 -8.04 7.64
N LEU A 89 -8.80 -9.35 7.43
CA LEU A 89 -9.82 -9.99 6.59
C LEU A 89 -11.14 -10.09 7.34
N THR A 90 -12.14 -9.31 6.90
CA THR A 90 -13.50 -9.29 7.44
C THR A 90 -14.54 -9.78 6.41
N GLY A 91 -14.20 -9.71 5.13
CA GLY A 91 -15.03 -10.06 3.99
C GLY A 91 -14.57 -11.27 3.22
N ARG A 92 -15.08 -11.39 1.98
CA ARG A 92 -14.78 -12.48 1.04
C ARG A 92 -14.32 -11.96 -0.32
N GLY A 93 -14.09 -10.66 -0.44
CA GLY A 93 -13.61 -10.03 -1.66
C GLY A 93 -12.18 -10.40 -2.00
N LEU A 94 -11.67 -9.80 -3.06
CA LEU A 94 -10.33 -9.99 -3.56
C LEU A 94 -9.55 -8.67 -3.48
N GLY A 95 -8.30 -8.74 -3.07
CA GLY A 95 -7.41 -7.59 -2.98
C GLY A 95 -6.16 -7.90 -2.20
N GLY A 96 -5.33 -6.89 -2.04
CA GLY A 96 -4.14 -6.93 -1.23
C GLY A 96 -3.98 -5.66 -0.41
N ARG A 97 -2.92 -5.61 0.39
CA ARG A 97 -2.66 -4.47 1.30
C ARG A 97 -2.44 -3.15 0.58
N ASN A 98 -1.78 -3.18 -0.58
CA ASN A 98 -1.51 -1.97 -1.35
C ASN A 98 -2.77 -1.43 -2.02
N GLN A 99 -3.60 -2.30 -2.57
CA GLN A 99 -4.90 -1.93 -3.15
C GLN A 99 -5.84 -1.38 -2.07
N GLU A 100 -5.90 -2.03 -0.89
CA GLU A 100 -6.74 -1.59 0.23
C GLU A 100 -6.26 -0.23 0.78
N LEU A 101 -4.94 -0.03 0.89
CA LEU A 101 -4.36 1.26 1.30
C LEU A 101 -4.75 2.38 0.33
N ALA A 102 -4.54 2.16 -0.98
CA ALA A 102 -4.87 3.15 -1.99
C ALA A 102 -6.37 3.48 -1.96
N LEU A 103 -7.24 2.47 -1.99
CA LEU A 103 -8.70 2.67 -1.97
C LEU A 103 -9.17 3.45 -0.74
N ALA A 104 -8.59 3.16 0.43
CA ALA A 104 -8.95 3.83 1.69
C ALA A 104 -8.57 5.33 1.71
N ALA A 105 -7.60 5.75 0.91
CA ALA A 105 -7.26 7.16 0.75
C ALA A 105 -8.30 7.93 -0.09
N GLY A 106 -9.00 7.25 -1.01
CA GLY A 106 -9.90 7.85 -1.99
C GLY A 106 -10.89 8.87 -1.44
N PRO A 107 -11.65 8.59 -0.37
CA PRO A 107 -12.62 9.54 0.18
C PRO A 107 -12.00 10.89 0.59
N ALA A 108 -10.76 10.91 1.05
CA ALA A 108 -10.07 12.14 1.42
C ALA A 108 -9.59 12.94 0.20
N LEU A 109 -9.38 12.27 -0.93
CA LEU A 109 -8.91 12.88 -2.18
C LEU A 109 -10.04 13.42 -3.06
N ALA A 110 -11.28 13.06 -2.80
CA ALA A 110 -12.42 13.37 -3.67
C ALA A 110 -12.46 14.88 -4.05
N GLY A 111 -12.37 15.16 -5.36
CA GLY A 111 -12.36 16.51 -5.93
C GLY A 111 -11.05 17.29 -5.77
N LEU A 112 -9.99 16.67 -5.30
CA LEU A 112 -8.66 17.29 -5.18
C LEU A 112 -7.77 16.93 -6.40
N ASP A 113 -6.90 17.86 -6.80
CA ASP A 113 -5.79 17.59 -7.73
C ASP A 113 -4.66 16.88 -6.97
N ALA A 114 -4.87 15.61 -6.69
CA ALA A 114 -3.95 14.79 -5.90
C ALA A 114 -4.21 13.29 -6.16
N ALA A 115 -3.19 12.48 -5.92
CA ALA A 115 -3.29 11.02 -6.02
C ALA A 115 -2.59 10.33 -4.86
N VAL A 116 -3.02 9.11 -4.56
CA VAL A 116 -2.33 8.17 -3.68
C VAL A 116 -2.19 6.85 -4.42
N PHE A 117 -0.99 6.29 -4.40
CA PHE A 117 -0.75 4.93 -4.87
C PHE A 117 0.08 4.15 -3.87
N SER A 118 -0.08 2.85 -3.86
CA SER A 118 0.74 1.93 -3.08
C SER A 118 1.03 0.70 -3.92
N VAL A 119 2.28 0.24 -3.88
CA VAL A 119 2.75 -0.88 -4.71
C VAL A 119 3.67 -1.81 -3.92
N GLY A 120 3.56 -3.10 -4.17
CA GLY A 120 4.51 -4.10 -3.72
C GLY A 120 5.77 -4.10 -4.60
N SER A 121 6.95 -4.03 -4.00
CA SER A 121 8.22 -4.02 -4.74
C SER A 121 8.53 -5.35 -5.44
N ASP A 122 7.84 -6.41 -5.09
CA ASP A 122 7.88 -7.73 -5.73
C ASP A 122 6.94 -7.83 -6.96
N GLY A 123 6.13 -6.80 -7.21
CA GLY A 123 5.20 -6.74 -8.34
C GLY A 123 3.90 -7.48 -8.12
N THR A 124 3.59 -7.90 -6.88
CA THR A 124 2.34 -8.59 -6.54
C THR A 124 1.66 -7.97 -5.31
N ASP A 125 0.34 -8.07 -5.23
CA ASP A 125 -0.42 -7.59 -4.09
C ASP A 125 -1.57 -8.55 -3.75
N GLY A 126 -1.36 -9.36 -2.70
CA GLY A 126 -2.27 -10.43 -2.33
C GLY A 126 -2.40 -11.50 -3.41
N PRO A 127 -3.53 -12.22 -3.50
CA PRO A 127 -3.75 -13.25 -4.51
C PRO A 127 -4.27 -12.67 -5.84
N THR A 128 -3.74 -11.50 -6.25
CA THR A 128 -4.15 -10.79 -7.48
C THR A 128 -3.00 -10.69 -8.47
N ASP A 129 -3.27 -10.30 -9.70
CA ASP A 129 -2.29 -10.00 -10.74
C ASP A 129 -1.84 -8.52 -10.74
N ALA A 130 -2.35 -7.72 -9.80
CA ALA A 130 -1.96 -6.33 -9.62
C ALA A 130 -0.76 -6.19 -8.69
N ALA A 131 0.11 -5.23 -8.95
CA ALA A 131 1.22 -4.87 -8.06
C ALA A 131 0.79 -3.99 -6.89
N GLY A 132 -0.40 -3.39 -6.97
CA GLY A 132 -0.93 -2.48 -5.97
C GLY A 132 -2.16 -1.73 -6.44
N GLY A 133 -2.38 -0.53 -5.93
CA GLY A 133 -3.53 0.30 -6.26
C GLY A 133 -3.17 1.77 -6.43
N TYR A 134 -3.99 2.47 -7.20
CA TYR A 134 -3.93 3.91 -7.47
C TYR A 134 -5.31 4.53 -7.30
N VAL A 135 -5.38 5.68 -6.68
CA VAL A 135 -6.60 6.50 -6.58
C VAL A 135 -6.25 7.99 -6.70
N ASP A 136 -7.18 8.77 -7.22
CA ASP A 136 -7.09 10.22 -7.38
C ASP A 136 -8.39 10.91 -6.98
N GLY A 137 -8.50 12.20 -7.29
CA GLY A 137 -9.68 13.00 -6.95
C GLY A 137 -10.98 12.58 -7.63
N ASP A 138 -10.92 11.85 -8.73
CA ASP A 138 -12.09 11.43 -9.52
C ASP A 138 -12.51 9.99 -9.21
N THR A 139 -11.63 9.19 -8.63
CA THR A 139 -11.83 7.74 -8.42
C THR A 139 -13.10 7.42 -7.64
N VAL A 140 -13.40 8.15 -6.56
CA VAL A 140 -14.60 7.88 -5.73
C VAL A 140 -15.88 8.15 -6.51
N ALA A 141 -15.91 9.21 -7.32
CA ALA A 141 -17.06 9.52 -8.16
C ALA A 141 -17.25 8.47 -9.26
N ALA A 142 -16.16 8.01 -9.86
CA ALA A 142 -16.18 6.95 -10.87
C ALA A 142 -16.69 5.62 -10.30
N LEU A 143 -16.23 5.24 -9.10
CA LEU A 143 -16.73 4.08 -8.36
C LEU A 143 -18.23 4.17 -8.08
N ALA A 144 -18.68 5.30 -7.54
CA ALA A 144 -20.09 5.53 -7.24
C ALA A 144 -20.98 5.44 -8.49
N ALA A 145 -20.52 5.98 -9.63
CA ALA A 145 -21.23 5.88 -10.91
C ALA A 145 -21.39 4.43 -11.41
N LYS A 146 -20.52 3.52 -10.97
CA LYS A 146 -20.58 2.08 -11.26
C LYS A 146 -21.23 1.26 -10.14
N GLY A 147 -21.80 1.92 -9.15
CA GLY A 147 -22.52 1.27 -8.03
C GLY A 147 -21.63 0.75 -6.91
N TRP A 148 -20.33 1.11 -6.91
CA TRP A 148 -19.42 0.76 -5.83
C TRP A 148 -19.45 1.80 -4.71
N ASN A 149 -19.42 1.32 -3.47
CA ASN A 149 -19.23 2.14 -2.28
C ASN A 149 -17.89 1.79 -1.62
N VAL A 150 -17.03 2.78 -1.41
CA VAL A 150 -15.69 2.55 -0.89
C VAL A 150 -15.69 1.86 0.48
N PHE A 151 -16.58 2.29 1.39
CA PHE A 151 -16.62 1.71 2.73
C PHE A 151 -17.10 0.25 2.73
N ASP A 152 -18.15 -0.05 1.96
CA ASP A 152 -18.65 -1.42 1.81
C ASP A 152 -17.61 -2.31 1.14
N THR A 153 -16.89 -1.78 0.15
CA THR A 153 -15.80 -2.46 -0.55
C THR A 153 -14.67 -2.81 0.41
N LEU A 154 -14.24 -1.86 1.24
CA LEU A 154 -13.20 -2.08 2.26
C LEU A 154 -13.67 -3.09 3.32
N GLN A 155 -14.93 -3.05 3.74
CA GLN A 155 -15.50 -4.04 4.67
C GLN A 155 -15.51 -5.45 4.09
N ASN A 156 -15.70 -5.57 2.78
CA ASN A 156 -15.66 -6.86 2.08
C ASN A 156 -14.24 -7.27 1.66
N ASN A 157 -13.21 -6.43 1.88
CA ASN A 157 -11.83 -6.63 1.40
C ASN A 157 -11.77 -6.84 -0.13
N ASP A 158 -12.55 -6.07 -0.91
CA ASP A 158 -12.74 -6.26 -2.36
C ASP A 158 -12.14 -5.11 -3.19
N ALA A 159 -11.00 -4.60 -2.76
CA ALA A 159 -10.34 -3.47 -3.40
C ALA A 159 -9.94 -3.77 -4.86
N TYR A 160 -9.56 -5.01 -5.18
CA TYR A 160 -9.17 -5.40 -6.54
C TYR A 160 -10.28 -5.17 -7.56
N HIS A 161 -11.48 -5.73 -7.33
CA HIS A 161 -12.58 -5.58 -8.30
C HIS A 161 -13.08 -4.13 -8.39
N ALA A 162 -13.06 -3.40 -7.28
CA ALA A 162 -13.47 -2.00 -7.29
C ALA A 162 -12.51 -1.13 -8.12
N LEU A 163 -11.19 -1.25 -7.90
CA LEU A 163 -10.20 -0.49 -8.66
C LEU A 163 -10.21 -0.89 -10.13
N GLN A 164 -10.25 -2.17 -10.45
CA GLN A 164 -10.36 -2.66 -11.83
C GLN A 164 -11.62 -2.12 -12.55
N ALA A 165 -12.69 -1.89 -11.82
CA ALA A 165 -13.91 -1.35 -12.42
C ALA A 165 -13.75 0.09 -12.94
N VAL A 166 -12.74 0.86 -12.50
CA VAL A 166 -12.53 2.27 -12.82
C VAL A 166 -11.20 2.57 -13.53
N GLU A 167 -10.47 1.52 -13.92
CA GLU A 167 -9.30 1.62 -14.80
C GLU A 167 -9.65 2.12 -16.22
#